data_c8a8264bcac375139740d17d3b639812
#
_entry.id   c8a8264bcac375139740d17d3b639812
#
_cell.length_a   1.000
_cell.length_b   1.000
_cell.length_c   1.000
_cell.angle_alpha   90.00
_cell.angle_beta   90.00
_cell.angle_gamma   90.00
#
_symmetry.space_group_name_H-M   'P 1'
#
loop_
_entity.id
_entity.type
_entity.pdbx_description
1 polymer ?
#
loop_
_entity_poly.entity_id
_entity_poly.type
_entity_poly.pdbx_seq_one_letter_code
_entity_poly.pdbx_strand_id
1 'polypeptide(L)'
;IVSRNEYVPNSTLVVKEAIMRGNIESDYLLFIEDKAIAVVEAKKEDNPLGENVKKQAEDYAVNPQPWYGLWFDNLIPLVYMANGNKIYYKNMLVPDSEYEELTEMHSPKKMLQLIGKKSEFGALPLLEKQGLRECQYKAEINLEKSLKSGNKKNLAILATGSGKTYLACLASYRMLNYTATKRVLFLVDRNNLARQTESEFNLFDRTEKQQSLSELYKINRLRKESDIKGDIVISTIQKLFAVLTGQALSDDNEDTEDENAKRAEEKELEEVVQLGSDLKLPSDYFQLIV
;
A
#
# COMPACT_ATOMS: atom_id res chain seq x y z
N ILE A 1 18.04 -9.88 4.47
CA ILE A 1 18.23 -11.34 4.27
C ILE A 1 18.17 -11.99 5.64
N VAL A 2 17.36 -12.99 5.78
CA VAL A 2 17.20 -13.75 7.02
C VAL A 2 17.49 -15.22 6.79
N SER A 3 17.88 -15.93 7.84
CA SER A 3 17.91 -17.39 7.78
C SER A 3 16.48 -17.95 7.81
N ARG A 4 16.28 -19.19 7.37
CA ARG A 4 14.96 -19.86 7.37
C ARG A 4 14.28 -19.90 8.74
N ASN A 5 15.05 -19.78 9.84
CA ASN A 5 14.53 -19.81 11.20
C ASN A 5 14.11 -18.41 11.71
N GLU A 6 14.36 -17.35 10.95
CA GLU A 6 14.09 -15.95 11.32
C GLU A 6 12.93 -15.35 10.50
N TYR A 7 12.11 -16.21 9.92
CA TYR A 7 10.95 -15.79 9.15
C TYR A 7 9.95 -15.01 10.03
N VAL A 8 9.56 -13.84 9.56
CA VAL A 8 8.57 -12.97 10.21
C VAL A 8 7.35 -12.83 9.30
N PRO A 9 6.15 -13.21 9.76
CA PRO A 9 4.91 -13.07 8.98
C PRO A 9 4.67 -11.65 8.48
N ASN A 10 3.98 -11.52 7.34
CA ASN A 10 3.64 -10.26 6.67
C ASN A 10 4.85 -9.36 6.35
N SER A 11 5.99 -9.97 6.05
CA SER A 11 7.23 -9.26 5.77
C SER A 11 7.63 -9.38 4.30
N THR A 12 8.25 -8.33 3.79
CA THR A 12 9.06 -8.41 2.57
C THR A 12 10.47 -8.79 2.98
N LEU A 13 10.87 -10.02 2.69
CA LEU A 13 12.13 -10.57 3.15
C LEU A 13 12.73 -11.54 2.12
N VAL A 14 14.00 -11.83 2.31
CA VAL A 14 14.76 -12.83 1.52
C VAL A 14 15.21 -13.92 2.46
N VAL A 15 14.80 -15.15 2.20
CA VAL A 15 15.21 -16.34 2.93
C VAL A 15 16.38 -16.97 2.18
N LYS A 16 17.48 -17.21 2.89
CA LYS A 16 18.66 -17.91 2.37
C LYS A 16 18.49 -19.42 2.55
N GLU A 17 18.96 -20.19 1.56
CA GLU A 17 18.94 -21.65 1.59
C GLU A 17 17.53 -22.22 1.87
N ALA A 18 16.55 -21.75 1.08
CA ALA A 18 15.16 -22.15 1.24
C ALA A 18 14.92 -23.54 0.65
N ILE A 19 14.28 -24.42 1.45
CA ILE A 19 13.99 -25.80 1.04
C ILE A 19 12.83 -25.80 0.05
N MET A 20 13.02 -26.42 -1.11
CA MET A 20 11.99 -26.65 -2.12
C MET A 20 11.53 -28.10 -2.09
N ARG A 21 10.46 -28.46 -2.82
CA ARG A 21 10.04 -29.87 -2.96
C ARG A 21 11.15 -30.69 -3.58
N GLY A 22 11.26 -31.96 -3.20
CA GLY A 22 12.31 -32.86 -3.68
C GLY A 22 13.63 -32.73 -2.93
N ASN A 23 13.62 -32.05 -1.79
CA ASN A 23 14.80 -31.87 -0.93
C ASN A 23 15.94 -31.11 -1.60
N ILE A 24 15.61 -30.21 -2.52
CA ILE A 24 16.53 -29.27 -3.15
C ILE A 24 16.47 -27.93 -2.42
N GLU A 25 17.54 -27.17 -2.44
CA GLU A 25 17.65 -25.88 -1.77
C GLU A 25 17.93 -24.80 -2.81
N SER A 26 17.10 -23.72 -2.80
CA SER A 26 17.41 -22.52 -3.57
C SER A 26 18.35 -21.62 -2.78
N ASP A 27 19.28 -20.93 -3.45
CA ASP A 27 20.17 -20.01 -2.76
C ASP A 27 19.41 -18.91 -2.03
N TYR A 28 18.39 -18.33 -2.70
CA TYR A 28 17.50 -17.35 -2.07
C TYR A 28 16.06 -17.50 -2.56
N LEU A 29 15.13 -17.34 -1.62
CA LEU A 29 13.69 -17.23 -1.88
C LEU A 29 13.18 -15.89 -1.37
N LEU A 30 12.56 -15.12 -2.26
CA LEU A 30 12.06 -13.79 -1.98
C LEU A 30 10.57 -13.83 -1.67
N PHE A 31 10.18 -13.17 -0.60
CA PHE A 31 8.80 -13.03 -0.19
C PHE A 31 8.36 -11.57 -0.20
N ILE A 32 7.13 -11.34 -0.63
CA ILE A 32 6.39 -10.10 -0.42
C ILE A 32 5.05 -10.49 0.24
N GLU A 33 4.75 -9.94 1.42
CA GLU A 33 3.53 -10.25 2.19
C GLU A 33 3.33 -11.75 2.42
N ASP A 34 4.35 -12.43 2.91
CA ASP A 34 4.34 -13.89 3.14
C ASP A 34 4.14 -14.76 1.90
N LYS A 35 4.12 -14.17 0.73
CA LYS A 35 3.98 -14.91 -0.51
C LYS A 35 5.27 -14.92 -1.29
N ALA A 36 5.74 -16.11 -1.62
CA ALA A 36 6.94 -16.27 -2.44
C ALA A 36 6.70 -15.67 -3.83
N ILE A 37 7.58 -14.75 -4.22
CA ILE A 37 7.48 -14.03 -5.48
C ILE A 37 8.61 -14.36 -6.45
N ALA A 38 9.79 -14.68 -5.93
CA ALA A 38 10.95 -14.96 -6.76
C ALA A 38 11.89 -15.97 -6.12
N VAL A 39 12.54 -16.75 -6.95
CA VAL A 39 13.72 -17.55 -6.61
C VAL A 39 14.95 -16.92 -7.22
N VAL A 40 16.09 -17.07 -6.55
CA VAL A 40 17.40 -16.64 -7.07
C VAL A 40 18.38 -17.78 -6.95
N GLU A 41 19.01 -18.11 -8.05
CA GLU A 41 20.17 -18.98 -8.10
C GLU A 41 21.43 -18.13 -8.23
N ALA A 42 22.34 -18.23 -7.28
CA ALA A 42 23.57 -17.43 -7.22
C ALA A 42 24.80 -18.29 -7.47
N LYS A 43 25.65 -17.85 -8.35
CA LYS A 43 26.92 -18.51 -8.67
C LYS A 43 28.08 -17.59 -8.33
N LYS A 44 29.25 -18.20 -8.17
CA LYS A 44 30.50 -17.44 -8.05
C LYS A 44 30.78 -16.68 -9.34
N GLU A 45 31.52 -15.57 -9.21
CA GLU A 45 31.82 -14.65 -10.30
C GLU A 45 32.36 -15.32 -11.58
N ASP A 46 33.23 -16.30 -11.42
CA ASP A 46 33.83 -17.02 -12.54
C ASP A 46 32.95 -18.12 -13.16
N ASN A 47 31.77 -18.39 -12.56
CA ASN A 47 30.89 -19.44 -13.05
C ASN A 47 29.92 -18.88 -14.09
N PRO A 48 29.83 -19.46 -15.29
CA PRO A 48 28.90 -19.04 -16.31
C PRO A 48 27.44 -19.37 -15.90
N LEU A 49 26.52 -18.47 -16.22
CA LEU A 49 25.08 -18.65 -16.03
C LEU A 49 24.48 -19.37 -17.26
N GLY A 50 24.89 -20.62 -17.47
CA GLY A 50 24.46 -21.44 -18.62
C GLY A 50 23.15 -22.20 -18.41
N GLU A 51 22.80 -23.07 -19.38
CA GLU A 51 21.52 -23.80 -19.40
C GLU A 51 21.25 -24.65 -18.16
N ASN A 52 22.27 -25.22 -17.53
CA ASN A 52 22.12 -26.01 -16.30
C ASN A 52 21.66 -25.11 -15.14
N VAL A 53 22.14 -23.87 -15.06
CA VAL A 53 21.75 -22.89 -14.03
C VAL A 53 20.31 -22.41 -14.27
N LYS A 54 19.94 -22.19 -15.52
CA LYS A 54 18.57 -21.84 -15.92
C LYS A 54 17.60 -22.93 -15.48
N LYS A 55 17.87 -24.16 -15.86
CA LYS A 55 17.02 -25.32 -15.50
C LYS A 55 16.90 -25.47 -13.99
N GLN A 56 18.01 -25.36 -13.26
CA GLN A 56 18.02 -25.44 -11.80
C GLN A 56 17.12 -24.36 -11.17
N ALA A 57 17.24 -23.11 -11.63
CA ALA A 57 16.44 -22.00 -11.13
C ALA A 57 14.94 -22.13 -11.47
N GLU A 58 14.62 -22.64 -12.68
CA GLU A 58 13.23 -22.92 -13.08
C GLU A 58 12.64 -24.11 -12.29
N ASP A 59 13.45 -25.15 -12.01
CA ASP A 59 13.01 -26.28 -11.18
C ASP A 59 12.60 -25.83 -9.77
N TYR A 60 13.25 -24.84 -9.19
CA TYR A 60 12.82 -24.26 -7.92
C TYR A 60 11.46 -23.56 -8.05
N ALA A 61 11.26 -22.81 -9.11
CA ALA A 61 10.04 -22.03 -9.31
C ALA A 61 8.79 -22.91 -9.42
N VAL A 62 8.89 -24.10 -9.99
CA VAL A 62 7.76 -25.06 -10.16
C VAL A 62 7.66 -26.08 -9.03
N ASN A 63 8.57 -26.07 -8.07
CA ASN A 63 8.59 -26.98 -6.93
C ASN A 63 8.56 -26.28 -5.56
N PRO A 64 7.67 -25.27 -5.33
CA PRO A 64 7.57 -24.64 -4.03
C PRO A 64 7.03 -25.63 -2.98
N GLN A 65 7.42 -25.45 -1.72
CA GLN A 65 6.83 -26.20 -0.62
C GLN A 65 5.37 -25.80 -0.37
N PRO A 66 4.50 -26.73 0.03
CA PRO A 66 3.07 -26.43 0.25
C PRO A 66 2.79 -25.39 1.35
N TRP A 67 3.74 -25.22 2.29
CA TRP A 67 3.60 -24.26 3.40
C TRP A 67 4.08 -22.85 3.08
N TYR A 68 4.70 -22.64 1.90
CA TYR A 68 4.96 -21.28 1.43
C TYR A 68 3.65 -20.64 0.96
N GLY A 69 3.39 -19.42 1.40
CA GLY A 69 2.38 -18.60 0.75
C GLY A 69 2.79 -18.37 -0.72
N LEU A 70 1.85 -18.45 -1.64
CA LEU A 70 2.11 -18.28 -3.07
C LEU A 70 1.17 -17.23 -3.67
N TRP A 71 1.67 -16.51 -4.67
CA TRP A 71 0.84 -15.60 -5.49
C TRP A 71 0.03 -16.35 -6.56
N PHE A 72 0.50 -17.52 -6.98
CA PHE A 72 -0.10 -18.40 -7.98
C PHE A 72 0.01 -19.85 -7.52
N ASP A 73 -0.95 -20.68 -7.93
CA ASP A 73 -0.99 -22.09 -7.55
C ASP A 73 0.27 -22.84 -8.01
N ASN A 74 0.99 -23.41 -7.05
CA ASN A 74 2.21 -24.20 -7.26
C ASN A 74 3.31 -23.56 -8.11
N LEU A 75 3.34 -22.21 -8.18
CA LEU A 75 4.32 -21.50 -8.99
C LEU A 75 4.87 -20.28 -8.28
N ILE A 76 6.20 -20.16 -8.27
CA ILE A 76 6.89 -18.92 -7.93
C ILE A 76 7.14 -18.17 -9.25
N PRO A 77 6.55 -16.98 -9.44
CA PRO A 77 6.41 -16.39 -10.78
C PRO A 77 7.69 -15.82 -11.38
N LEU A 78 8.66 -15.43 -10.57
CA LEU A 78 9.88 -14.79 -11.07
C LEU A 78 11.11 -15.64 -10.75
N VAL A 79 11.99 -15.79 -11.73
CA VAL A 79 13.24 -16.52 -11.60
C VAL A 79 14.40 -15.59 -11.90
N TYR A 80 15.38 -15.58 -11.02
CA TYR A 80 16.62 -14.84 -11.20
C TYR A 80 17.82 -15.77 -11.15
N MET A 81 18.82 -15.44 -11.95
CA MET A 81 20.16 -16.02 -11.86
C MET A 81 21.16 -14.88 -11.76
N ALA A 82 22.12 -15.01 -10.88
CA ALA A 82 23.16 -14.00 -10.71
C ALA A 82 24.53 -14.62 -10.46
N ASN A 83 25.57 -13.94 -10.92
CA ASN A 83 26.94 -14.07 -10.43
C ASN A 83 27.49 -12.67 -10.12
N GLY A 84 28.76 -12.54 -9.77
CA GLY A 84 29.33 -11.23 -9.44
C GLY A 84 29.21 -10.17 -10.54
N ASN A 85 29.00 -10.57 -11.79
CA ASN A 85 29.08 -9.70 -12.97
C ASN A 85 27.74 -9.49 -13.67
N LYS A 86 26.83 -10.45 -13.60
CA LYS A 86 25.59 -10.46 -14.39
C LYS A 86 24.40 -10.89 -13.58
N ILE A 87 23.25 -10.34 -13.93
CA ILE A 87 21.93 -10.73 -13.40
C ILE A 87 21.02 -11.00 -14.60
N TYR A 88 20.37 -12.14 -14.59
CA TYR A 88 19.34 -12.49 -15.55
C TYR A 88 18.03 -12.76 -14.83
N TYR A 89 16.94 -12.43 -15.48
CA TYR A 89 15.61 -12.69 -14.95
C TYR A 89 14.68 -13.27 -16.01
N LYS A 90 13.69 -14.07 -15.56
CA LYS A 90 12.62 -14.62 -16.37
C LYS A 90 11.28 -14.51 -15.62
N ASN A 91 10.22 -14.17 -16.34
CA ASN A 91 8.85 -14.20 -15.82
C ASN A 91 8.16 -15.48 -16.26
N MET A 92 7.92 -16.39 -15.34
CA MET A 92 7.31 -17.70 -15.60
C MET A 92 5.81 -17.61 -15.96
N LEU A 93 5.18 -16.45 -15.76
CA LEU A 93 3.78 -16.21 -16.14
C LEU A 93 3.62 -15.85 -17.64
N VAL A 94 4.70 -15.49 -18.30
CA VAL A 94 4.68 -15.12 -19.72
C VAL A 94 5.08 -16.36 -20.50
N PRO A 95 4.20 -16.93 -21.33
CA PRO A 95 4.54 -18.07 -22.21
C PRO A 95 5.74 -17.72 -23.10
N ASP A 96 6.64 -18.69 -23.28
CA ASP A 96 7.83 -18.57 -24.12
C ASP A 96 8.76 -17.39 -23.75
N SER A 97 8.69 -16.90 -22.50
CA SER A 97 9.59 -15.83 -22.09
C SER A 97 11.03 -16.31 -22.03
N GLU A 98 11.95 -15.50 -22.54
CA GLU A 98 13.37 -15.70 -22.48
C GLU A 98 13.99 -15.02 -21.25
N TYR A 99 15.23 -15.36 -20.93
CA TYR A 99 15.97 -14.66 -19.89
C TYR A 99 16.47 -13.31 -20.39
N GLU A 100 16.14 -12.25 -19.67
CA GLU A 100 16.58 -10.88 -19.92
C GLU A 100 17.73 -10.52 -18.98
N GLU A 101 18.80 -9.90 -19.51
CA GLU A 101 19.90 -9.37 -18.71
C GLU A 101 19.48 -8.06 -18.03
N LEU A 102 19.77 -7.93 -16.74
CA LEU A 102 19.46 -6.75 -15.94
C LEU A 102 20.75 -6.07 -15.46
N THR A 103 20.70 -4.76 -15.34
CA THR A 103 21.77 -3.97 -14.70
C THR A 103 21.66 -4.00 -13.17
N GLU A 104 20.46 -4.16 -12.63
CA GLU A 104 20.19 -4.25 -11.20
C GLU A 104 18.96 -5.13 -10.92
N MET A 105 18.87 -5.65 -9.72
CA MET A 105 17.71 -6.46 -9.29
C MET A 105 16.44 -5.62 -9.23
N HIS A 106 15.32 -6.18 -9.69
CA HIS A 106 14.03 -5.50 -9.58
C HIS A 106 13.67 -5.19 -8.13
N SER A 107 13.13 -3.99 -7.90
CA SER A 107 12.53 -3.64 -6.60
C SER A 107 11.27 -4.47 -6.32
N PRO A 108 10.86 -4.64 -5.05
CA PRO A 108 9.61 -5.34 -4.71
C PRO A 108 8.38 -4.79 -5.45
N LYS A 109 8.29 -3.47 -5.61
CA LYS A 109 7.22 -2.81 -6.38
C LYS A 109 7.23 -3.24 -7.86
N LYS A 110 8.42 -3.28 -8.48
CA LYS A 110 8.57 -3.73 -9.86
C LYS A 110 8.22 -5.21 -10.03
N MET A 111 8.64 -6.06 -9.08
CA MET A 111 8.29 -7.49 -9.07
C MET A 111 6.77 -7.71 -9.04
N LEU A 112 6.04 -6.97 -8.17
CA LEU A 112 4.58 -7.03 -8.13
C LEU A 112 3.93 -6.57 -9.43
N GLN A 113 4.43 -5.50 -10.05
CA GLN A 113 3.95 -5.03 -11.35
C GLN A 113 4.14 -6.10 -12.44
N LEU A 114 5.29 -6.78 -12.47
CA LEU A 114 5.60 -7.84 -13.44
C LEU A 114 4.64 -9.02 -13.35
N ILE A 115 4.12 -9.32 -12.16
CA ILE A 115 3.15 -10.40 -11.95
C ILE A 115 1.69 -9.91 -11.93
N GLY A 116 1.44 -8.65 -12.28
CA GLY A 116 0.09 -8.08 -12.33
C GLY A 116 -0.60 -7.97 -10.95
N LYS A 117 0.17 -7.96 -9.87
CA LYS A 117 -0.35 -7.86 -8.50
C LYS A 117 -0.01 -6.50 -7.88
N LYS A 118 -0.80 -6.09 -6.91
CA LYS A 118 -0.50 -4.99 -6.00
C LYS A 118 -0.43 -5.56 -4.60
N SER A 119 0.54 -5.10 -3.85
CA SER A 119 0.66 -5.43 -2.43
C SER A 119 -0.42 -4.72 -1.62
N GLU A 120 -1.00 -5.41 -0.64
CA GLU A 120 -1.79 -4.69 0.37
C GLU A 120 -0.88 -3.79 1.21
N PHE A 121 0.30 -4.26 1.64
CA PHE A 121 1.22 -3.49 2.49
C PHE A 121 2.72 -3.79 2.25
N GLY A 122 3.06 -4.78 1.44
CA GLY A 122 4.41 -5.35 1.41
C GLY A 122 5.46 -4.50 0.67
N ALA A 123 5.05 -3.53 -0.12
CA ALA A 123 5.98 -2.68 -0.87
C ALA A 123 6.31 -1.35 -0.17
N LEU A 124 5.84 -1.14 1.07
CA LEU A 124 6.17 0.05 1.84
C LEU A 124 7.69 0.09 2.13
N PRO A 125 8.43 1.08 1.59
CA PRO A 125 9.84 1.25 1.91
C PRO A 125 10.01 1.67 3.37
N LEU A 126 11.20 1.45 3.91
CA LEU A 126 11.53 1.98 5.24
C LEU A 126 11.30 3.49 5.26
N LEU A 127 10.62 3.95 6.30
CA LEU A 127 10.37 5.37 6.49
C LEU A 127 11.67 6.06 6.94
N GLU A 128 12.13 7.03 6.18
CA GLU A 128 13.25 7.87 6.59
C GLU A 128 12.77 8.92 7.61
N LYS A 129 13.53 9.05 8.70
CA LYS A 129 13.21 10.01 9.77
C LYS A 129 13.48 11.45 9.37
N GLN A 130 14.41 11.68 8.44
CA GLN A 130 14.81 13.03 8.02
C GLN A 130 13.60 13.89 7.64
N GLY A 131 13.48 15.08 8.23
CA GLY A 131 12.39 16.03 7.98
C GLY A 131 11.08 15.71 8.73
N LEU A 132 11.02 14.65 9.54
CA LEU A 132 9.89 14.33 10.42
C LEU A 132 10.20 14.67 11.87
N ARG A 133 9.19 15.18 12.56
CA ARG A 133 9.23 15.26 14.03
C ARG A 133 9.22 13.85 14.61
N GLU A 134 9.85 13.66 15.78
CA GLU A 134 9.89 12.34 16.43
C GLU A 134 8.51 11.69 16.62
N CYS A 135 7.51 12.50 17.01
CA CYS A 135 6.14 12.02 17.19
C CYS A 135 5.49 11.58 15.88
N GLN A 136 5.75 12.28 14.77
CA GLN A 136 5.24 11.91 13.43
C GLN A 136 5.89 10.61 12.95
N TYR A 137 7.21 10.51 13.06
CA TYR A 137 7.95 9.31 12.68
C TYR A 137 7.47 8.07 13.43
N LYS A 138 7.36 8.16 14.78
CA LYS A 138 6.85 7.06 15.59
C LYS A 138 5.41 6.69 15.28
N ALA A 139 4.55 7.69 15.07
CA ALA A 139 3.15 7.47 14.75
C ALA A 139 3.00 6.73 13.42
N GLU A 140 3.73 7.16 12.36
CA GLU A 140 3.67 6.52 11.04
C GLU A 140 4.18 5.07 11.09
N ILE A 141 5.34 4.81 11.68
CA ILE A 141 5.86 3.44 11.81
C ILE A 141 4.88 2.54 12.56
N ASN A 142 4.28 3.03 13.66
CA ASN A 142 3.34 2.24 14.44
C ASN A 142 2.04 2.01 13.67
N LEU A 143 1.55 2.99 12.91
CA LEU A 143 0.40 2.85 12.04
C LEU A 143 0.63 1.78 10.98
N GLU A 144 1.74 1.87 10.24
CA GLU A 144 2.10 0.88 9.22
C GLU A 144 2.25 -0.53 9.80
N LYS A 145 2.91 -0.65 10.96
CA LYS A 145 3.05 -1.92 11.66
C LYS A 145 1.68 -2.49 12.06
N SER A 146 0.78 -1.65 12.55
CA SER A 146 -0.56 -2.05 12.95
C SER A 146 -1.40 -2.52 11.75
N LEU A 147 -1.35 -1.76 10.65
CA LEU A 147 -2.01 -2.13 9.39
C LEU A 147 -1.47 -3.47 8.83
N LYS A 148 -0.15 -3.64 8.80
CA LYS A 148 0.51 -4.90 8.40
C LYS A 148 0.09 -6.09 9.26
N SER A 149 -0.23 -5.85 10.54
CA SER A 149 -0.74 -6.88 11.47
C SER A 149 -2.25 -7.15 11.29
N GLY A 150 -2.90 -6.55 10.29
CA GLY A 150 -4.32 -6.75 9.97
C GLY A 150 -5.30 -5.93 10.81
N ASN A 151 -4.81 -4.97 11.61
CA ASN A 151 -5.68 -4.09 12.40
C ASN A 151 -6.36 -3.06 11.49
N LYS A 152 -7.67 -3.16 11.36
CA LYS A 152 -8.48 -2.27 10.51
C LYS A 152 -8.81 -0.93 11.15
N LYS A 153 -8.70 -0.81 12.48
CA LYS A 153 -8.98 0.41 13.25
C LYS A 153 -7.74 0.82 14.03
N ASN A 154 -7.28 2.04 13.82
CA ASN A 154 -6.08 2.58 14.45
C ASN A 154 -6.37 3.95 15.03
N LEU A 155 -5.77 4.27 16.17
CA LEU A 155 -5.89 5.58 16.81
C LEU A 155 -4.49 6.17 17.01
N ALA A 156 -4.25 7.35 16.44
CA ALA A 156 -3.05 8.13 16.66
C ALA A 156 -3.39 9.38 17.48
N ILE A 157 -2.80 9.50 18.68
CA ILE A 157 -2.99 10.65 19.57
C ILE A 157 -1.75 11.52 19.52
N LEU A 158 -1.91 12.74 18.99
CA LEU A 158 -0.85 13.73 18.86
C LEU A 158 -1.29 15.07 19.45
N ALA A 159 -0.37 15.79 20.08
CA ALA A 159 -0.61 17.10 20.64
C ALA A 159 -1.00 18.11 19.55
N THR A 160 -1.69 19.19 19.96
CA THR A 160 -1.97 20.33 19.06
C THR A 160 -0.64 20.92 18.57
N GLY A 161 -0.59 21.30 17.29
CA GLY A 161 0.64 21.84 16.67
C GLY A 161 1.72 20.80 16.34
N SER A 162 1.50 19.50 16.58
CA SER A 162 2.46 18.44 16.24
C SER A 162 2.54 18.12 14.74
N GLY A 163 1.65 18.68 13.92
CA GLY A 163 1.55 18.41 12.48
C GLY A 163 0.75 17.16 12.15
N LYS A 164 -0.43 17.01 12.77
CA LYS A 164 -1.36 15.89 12.50
C LYS A 164 -1.74 15.79 11.02
N THR A 165 -2.09 16.91 10.39
CA THR A 165 -2.47 16.92 8.97
C THR A 165 -1.31 16.50 8.08
N TYR A 166 -0.08 16.95 8.40
CA TYR A 166 1.12 16.51 7.69
C TYR A 166 1.32 14.98 7.79
N LEU A 167 1.12 14.41 8.97
CA LEU A 167 1.16 12.96 9.16
C LEU A 167 0.11 12.24 8.32
N ALA A 168 -1.11 12.78 8.26
CA ALA A 168 -2.19 12.22 7.44
C ALA A 168 -1.87 12.31 5.94
N CYS A 169 -1.26 13.40 5.47
CA CYS A 169 -0.76 13.51 4.09
C CYS A 169 0.30 12.42 3.80
N LEU A 170 1.24 12.23 4.71
CA LEU A 170 2.30 11.21 4.59
C LEU A 170 1.70 9.81 4.53
N ALA A 171 0.82 9.45 5.47
CA ALA A 171 0.14 8.16 5.50
C ALA A 171 -0.67 7.92 4.22
N SER A 172 -1.45 8.91 3.78
CA SER A 172 -2.23 8.84 2.54
C SER A 172 -1.35 8.60 1.33
N TYR A 173 -0.25 9.37 1.19
CA TYR A 173 0.72 9.18 0.11
C TYR A 173 1.31 7.78 0.13
N ARG A 174 1.79 7.32 1.28
CA ARG A 174 2.44 6.01 1.39
C ARG A 174 1.46 4.88 1.10
N MET A 175 0.22 4.97 1.55
CA MET A 175 -0.81 3.98 1.22
C MET A 175 -1.15 3.98 -0.27
N LEU A 176 -1.38 5.13 -0.89
CA LEU A 176 -1.68 5.23 -2.32
C LEU A 176 -0.51 4.78 -3.21
N ASN A 177 0.73 5.15 -2.84
CA ASN A 177 1.89 4.89 -3.69
C ASN A 177 2.43 3.46 -3.58
N TYR A 178 2.37 2.85 -2.39
CA TYR A 178 3.05 1.59 -2.13
C TYR A 178 2.13 0.41 -1.83
N THR A 179 0.81 0.63 -1.75
CA THR A 179 -0.15 -0.43 -1.43
C THR A 179 -1.23 -0.59 -2.50
N ALA A 180 -2.18 -1.47 -2.25
CA ALA A 180 -3.36 -1.64 -3.11
C ALA A 180 -4.42 -0.52 -2.94
N THR A 181 -4.21 0.42 -2.01
CA THR A 181 -5.11 1.55 -1.78
C THR A 181 -5.27 2.38 -3.05
N LYS A 182 -6.51 2.61 -3.43
CA LYS A 182 -6.88 3.42 -4.61
C LYS A 182 -7.49 4.75 -4.22
N ARG A 183 -8.19 4.80 -3.09
CA ARG A 183 -8.91 5.99 -2.62
C ARG A 183 -8.78 6.15 -1.12
N VAL A 184 -8.55 7.39 -0.72
CA VAL A 184 -8.47 7.83 0.67
C VAL A 184 -9.60 8.80 0.93
N LEU A 185 -10.32 8.61 2.03
CA LEU A 185 -11.28 9.57 2.56
C LEU A 185 -10.69 10.22 3.80
N PHE A 186 -10.58 11.54 3.78
CA PHE A 186 -10.19 12.33 4.94
C PHE A 186 -11.42 13.06 5.50
N LEU A 187 -11.81 12.73 6.72
CA LEU A 187 -12.95 13.31 7.39
C LEU A 187 -12.56 14.41 8.36
N VAL A 188 -13.26 15.51 8.30
CA VAL A 188 -13.12 16.65 9.20
C VAL A 188 -14.48 16.99 9.80
N ASP A 189 -14.47 17.65 10.95
CA ASP A 189 -15.69 18.06 11.64
C ASP A 189 -16.32 19.35 11.07
N ARG A 190 -15.53 20.21 10.40
CA ARG A 190 -15.98 21.53 9.90
C ARG A 190 -15.44 21.87 8.51
N ASN A 191 -16.22 22.67 7.76
CA ASN A 191 -15.87 23.10 6.40
C ASN A 191 -14.59 23.96 6.30
N ASN A 192 -14.33 24.81 7.31
CA ASN A 192 -13.11 25.62 7.34
C ASN A 192 -11.85 24.73 7.49
N LEU A 193 -11.92 23.65 8.29
CA LEU A 193 -10.87 22.67 8.41
C LEU A 193 -10.68 21.90 7.09
N ALA A 194 -11.76 21.59 6.38
CA ALA A 194 -11.68 20.95 5.07
C ALA A 194 -10.90 21.80 4.05
N ARG A 195 -11.07 23.14 4.06
CA ARG A 195 -10.30 24.05 3.19
C ARG A 195 -8.82 24.10 3.55
N GLN A 196 -8.51 24.19 4.84
CA GLN A 196 -7.11 24.17 5.31
C GLN A 196 -6.45 22.83 4.95
N THR A 197 -7.13 21.72 5.21
CA THR A 197 -6.67 20.38 4.88
C THR A 197 -6.42 20.22 3.38
N GLU A 198 -7.35 20.68 2.52
CA GLU A 198 -7.18 20.67 1.06
C GLU A 198 -5.87 21.38 0.65
N SER A 199 -5.59 22.55 1.24
CA SER A 199 -4.34 23.30 0.97
C SER A 199 -3.11 22.54 1.42
N GLU A 200 -3.13 21.94 2.63
CA GLU A 200 -1.99 21.16 3.15
C GLU A 200 -1.72 19.92 2.30
N PHE A 201 -2.76 19.19 1.87
CA PHE A 201 -2.62 18.05 0.97
C PHE A 201 -2.06 18.47 -0.41
N ASN A 202 -2.51 19.58 -0.97
CA ASN A 202 -2.02 20.08 -2.26
C ASN A 202 -0.54 20.47 -2.21
N LEU A 203 -0.07 21.00 -1.09
CA LEU A 203 1.31 21.48 -0.91
C LEU A 203 2.27 20.41 -0.39
N PHE A 204 1.76 19.25 0.01
CA PHE A 204 2.61 18.17 0.52
C PHE A 204 3.52 17.63 -0.59
N ASP A 205 4.83 17.71 -0.39
CA ASP A 205 5.87 17.40 -1.40
C ASP A 205 6.85 16.29 -0.98
N ARG A 206 6.62 15.66 0.20
CA ARG A 206 7.46 14.55 0.66
C ARG A 206 7.12 13.25 -0.08
N THR A 207 7.40 13.25 -1.37
CA THR A 207 7.21 12.15 -2.29
C THR A 207 8.56 11.68 -2.85
N GLU A 208 8.63 10.48 -3.43
CA GLU A 208 9.88 9.95 -4.00
C GLU A 208 10.53 10.91 -5.02
N LYS A 209 9.72 11.64 -5.77
CA LYS A 209 10.18 12.54 -6.83
C LYS A 209 10.19 14.01 -6.42
N GLN A 210 9.94 14.32 -5.14
CA GLN A 210 9.79 15.70 -4.65
C GLN A 210 8.71 16.50 -5.41
N GLN A 211 7.72 15.80 -5.98
CA GLN A 211 6.53 16.38 -6.59
C GLN A 211 5.47 16.61 -5.52
N SER A 212 4.62 17.61 -5.71
CA SER A 212 3.49 17.82 -4.82
C SER A 212 2.48 16.66 -4.92
N LEU A 213 1.76 16.42 -3.84
CA LEU A 213 0.76 15.34 -3.82
C LEU A 213 -0.35 15.58 -4.86
N SER A 214 -0.68 16.84 -5.13
CA SER A 214 -1.65 17.25 -6.15
C SER A 214 -1.18 17.01 -7.59
N GLU A 215 0.12 16.90 -7.84
CA GLU A 215 0.65 16.51 -9.16
C GLU A 215 0.57 14.99 -9.38
N LEU A 216 0.54 14.20 -8.29
CA LEU A 216 0.52 12.75 -8.35
C LEU A 216 -0.89 12.18 -8.27
N TYR A 217 -1.80 12.82 -7.52
CA TYR A 217 -3.13 12.32 -7.20
C TYR A 217 -4.19 13.40 -7.30
N LYS A 218 -5.38 13.03 -7.71
CA LYS A 218 -6.53 13.92 -7.77
C LYS A 218 -7.09 14.13 -6.36
N ILE A 219 -6.85 15.32 -5.78
CA ILE A 219 -7.34 15.72 -4.47
C ILE A 219 -8.59 16.56 -4.65
N ASN A 220 -9.70 16.13 -4.08
CA ASN A 220 -10.96 16.83 -4.15
C ASN A 220 -11.50 17.12 -2.74
N ARG A 221 -11.94 18.34 -2.50
CA ARG A 221 -12.86 18.64 -1.41
C ARG A 221 -14.28 18.41 -1.90
N LEU A 222 -15.08 17.63 -1.16
CA LEU A 222 -16.44 17.28 -1.54
C LEU A 222 -17.35 18.50 -1.49
N ARG A 223 -17.71 19.05 -2.65
CA ARG A 223 -18.65 20.18 -2.86
C ARG A 223 -19.84 19.77 -3.70
N LYS A 224 -19.68 18.78 -4.55
CA LYS A 224 -20.69 18.18 -5.43
C LYS A 224 -20.45 16.68 -5.54
N GLU A 225 -21.47 15.95 -5.93
CA GLU A 225 -21.41 14.47 -6.00
C GLU A 225 -20.24 13.95 -6.87
N SER A 226 -19.89 14.65 -7.96
CA SER A 226 -18.78 14.25 -8.82
C SER A 226 -17.39 14.30 -8.15
N ASP A 227 -17.24 15.06 -7.05
CA ASP A 227 -15.96 15.22 -6.35
C ASP A 227 -15.56 13.95 -5.59
N ILE A 228 -16.52 13.04 -5.34
CA ILE A 228 -16.28 11.74 -4.71
C ILE A 228 -15.29 10.86 -5.50
N LYS A 229 -15.09 11.15 -6.80
CA LYS A 229 -14.22 10.38 -7.70
C LYS A 229 -12.73 10.76 -7.60
N GLY A 230 -12.34 11.57 -6.62
CA GLY A 230 -10.92 11.85 -6.35
C GLY A 230 -10.18 10.63 -5.81
N ASP A 231 -8.85 10.64 -5.92
CA ASP A 231 -7.98 9.65 -5.26
C ASP A 231 -7.90 9.94 -3.76
N ILE A 232 -7.94 11.23 -3.39
CA ILE A 232 -8.07 11.71 -2.02
C ILE A 232 -9.30 12.61 -1.96
N VAL A 233 -10.27 12.25 -1.13
CA VAL A 233 -11.48 13.01 -0.92
C VAL A 233 -11.51 13.56 0.49
N ILE A 234 -11.63 14.88 0.62
CA ILE A 234 -11.72 15.59 1.89
C ILE A 234 -13.18 16.02 2.08
N SER A 235 -13.80 15.62 3.18
CA SER A 235 -15.21 15.85 3.44
C SER A 235 -15.51 16.07 4.91
N THR A 236 -16.61 16.75 5.19
CA THR A 236 -17.30 16.62 6.48
C THR A 236 -18.18 15.37 6.46
N ILE A 237 -18.54 14.88 7.65
CA ILE A 237 -19.42 13.71 7.78
C ILE A 237 -20.78 14.01 7.13
N GLN A 238 -21.32 15.21 7.31
CA GLN A 238 -22.61 15.64 6.78
C GLN A 238 -22.63 15.62 5.24
N LYS A 239 -21.59 16.16 4.59
CA LYS A 239 -21.51 16.16 3.14
C LYS A 239 -21.35 14.76 2.57
N LEU A 240 -20.53 13.92 3.23
CA LEU A 240 -20.40 12.52 2.84
C LEU A 240 -21.75 11.80 2.94
N PHE A 241 -22.48 12.03 4.05
CA PHE A 241 -23.80 11.47 4.26
C PHE A 241 -24.80 11.88 3.16
N ALA A 242 -24.88 13.18 2.85
CA ALA A 242 -25.75 13.67 1.78
C ALA A 242 -25.48 12.99 0.43
N VAL A 243 -24.20 12.77 0.09
CA VAL A 243 -23.83 12.02 -1.12
C VAL A 243 -24.25 10.55 -1.06
N LEU A 244 -24.04 9.90 0.09
CA LEU A 244 -24.40 8.48 0.27
C LEU A 244 -25.90 8.23 0.17
N THR A 245 -26.70 9.13 0.71
CA THR A 245 -28.18 9.05 0.71
C THR A 245 -28.83 9.68 -0.51
N GLY A 246 -28.08 10.44 -1.31
CA GLY A 246 -28.62 11.16 -2.46
C GLY A 246 -29.36 12.44 -2.12
N GLN A 247 -29.12 12.99 -0.93
CA GLN A 247 -29.64 14.28 -0.52
C GLN A 247 -28.87 15.43 -1.20
N ALA A 248 -29.47 16.62 -1.25
CA ALA A 248 -28.79 17.80 -1.76
C ALA A 248 -27.65 18.19 -0.80
N LEU A 249 -26.48 18.53 -1.38
CA LEU A 249 -25.36 19.05 -0.59
C LEU A 249 -25.67 20.46 -0.12
N SER A 250 -25.46 20.71 1.17
CA SER A 250 -25.58 22.05 1.77
C SER A 250 -24.47 22.97 1.28
N ASP A 251 -24.75 24.27 1.16
CA ASP A 251 -23.75 25.27 0.76
C ASP A 251 -22.67 25.46 1.83
N ASP A 252 -21.46 25.88 1.38
CA ASP A 252 -20.25 26.05 2.22
C ASP A 252 -20.36 27.13 3.32
N ASN A 253 -21.51 27.80 3.44
CA ASN A 253 -21.71 28.95 4.34
C ASN A 253 -22.23 28.58 5.76
N GLU A 254 -22.45 27.28 6.02
CA GLU A 254 -22.99 26.83 7.33
C GLU A 254 -21.85 26.45 8.31
N ASP A 255 -20.96 27.38 8.61
CA ASP A 255 -20.06 27.30 9.79
C ASP A 255 -20.75 27.86 11.07
N THR A 256 -22.06 27.72 11.21
CA THR A 256 -22.75 28.15 12.41
C THR A 256 -22.61 27.15 13.55
N GLU A 257 -22.07 27.62 14.66
CA GLU A 257 -21.93 26.88 15.94
C GLU A 257 -23.28 26.71 16.65
N ASP A 258 -24.31 26.19 15.99
CA ASP A 258 -25.61 26.02 16.62
C ASP A 258 -25.68 24.61 17.26
N GLU A 259 -25.84 24.56 18.60
CA GLU A 259 -25.96 23.29 19.35
C GLU A 259 -27.19 22.47 18.91
N ASN A 260 -28.21 23.13 18.33
CA ASN A 260 -29.38 22.47 17.78
C ASN A 260 -29.06 21.73 16.47
N ALA A 261 -28.12 22.25 15.66
CA ALA A 261 -27.63 21.57 14.46
C ALA A 261 -26.89 20.27 14.82
N LYS A 262 -26.06 20.27 15.88
CA LYS A 262 -25.38 19.06 16.35
C LYS A 262 -26.33 17.93 16.79
N ARG A 263 -27.44 18.25 17.45
CA ARG A 263 -28.45 17.25 17.85
C ARG A 263 -29.25 16.71 16.68
N ALA A 264 -29.48 17.53 15.65
CA ALA A 264 -30.08 17.06 14.39
C ALA A 264 -29.12 16.10 13.64
N GLU A 265 -27.83 16.44 13.61
CA GLU A 265 -26.77 15.65 13.01
C GLU A 265 -26.58 14.26 13.66
N GLU A 266 -26.64 14.18 15.01
CA GLU A 266 -26.58 12.90 15.74
C GLU A 266 -27.78 11.99 15.39
N LYS A 267 -28.99 12.55 15.23
CA LYS A 267 -30.16 11.80 14.78
C LYS A 267 -30.06 11.30 13.34
N GLU A 268 -29.57 12.15 12.43
CA GLU A 268 -29.33 11.76 11.03
C GLU A 268 -28.28 10.66 10.92
N LEU A 269 -27.22 10.69 11.74
CA LEU A 269 -26.21 9.63 11.80
C LEU A 269 -26.78 8.30 12.32
N GLU A 270 -27.72 8.31 13.27
CA GLU A 270 -28.42 7.11 13.74
C GLU A 270 -29.31 6.51 12.66
N GLU A 271 -29.95 7.33 11.82
CA GLU A 271 -30.74 6.88 10.66
C GLU A 271 -29.85 6.22 9.58
N VAL A 272 -28.62 6.70 9.36
CA VAL A 272 -27.66 6.07 8.41
C VAL A 272 -27.32 4.64 8.78
N VAL A 273 -27.12 4.36 10.06
CA VAL A 273 -26.81 3.02 10.56
C VAL A 273 -27.94 2.04 10.24
N GLN A 274 -29.18 2.53 10.11
CA GLN A 274 -30.36 1.72 9.76
C GLN A 274 -30.55 1.54 8.24
N LEU A 275 -30.01 2.44 7.40
CA LEU A 275 -30.18 2.43 5.93
C LEU A 275 -29.22 1.49 5.19
N GLY A 276 -28.44 0.67 5.86
CA GLY A 276 -27.31 -0.15 5.40
C GLY A 276 -27.35 -0.85 4.04
N SER A 277 -28.45 -0.87 3.29
CA SER A 277 -28.57 -1.51 1.99
C SER A 277 -28.71 -0.57 0.79
N ASP A 278 -29.05 0.71 1.00
CA ASP A 278 -29.40 1.63 -0.08
C ASP A 278 -28.36 2.74 -0.34
N LEU A 279 -27.13 2.55 0.16
CA LEU A 279 -26.06 3.52 -0.06
C LEU A 279 -25.59 3.52 -1.51
N LYS A 280 -25.42 4.69 -2.11
CA LYS A 280 -24.95 4.87 -3.50
C LYS A 280 -23.52 4.41 -3.77
N LEU A 281 -22.71 4.17 -2.74
CA LEU A 281 -21.32 3.72 -2.87
C LEU A 281 -21.13 2.35 -2.23
N PRO A 282 -20.29 1.48 -2.84
CA PRO A 282 -19.88 0.23 -2.22
C PRO A 282 -19.12 0.47 -0.90
N SER A 283 -19.23 -0.44 0.06
CA SER A 283 -18.56 -0.33 1.37
C SER A 283 -17.02 -0.28 1.30
N ASP A 284 -16.43 -0.77 0.21
CA ASP A 284 -14.99 -0.79 -0.09
C ASP A 284 -14.55 0.33 -1.04
N TYR A 285 -15.40 1.33 -1.29
CA TYR A 285 -15.10 2.44 -2.19
C TYR A 285 -13.84 3.22 -1.75
N PHE A 286 -13.70 3.45 -0.44
CA PHE A 286 -12.48 3.98 0.17
C PHE A 286 -11.77 2.86 0.93
N GLN A 287 -10.50 2.64 0.65
CA GLN A 287 -9.68 1.64 1.31
C GLN A 287 -8.98 2.18 2.56
N LEU A 288 -8.84 3.50 2.67
CA LEU A 288 -8.33 4.18 3.86
C LEU A 288 -9.27 5.34 4.23
N ILE A 289 -9.66 5.41 5.50
CA ILE A 289 -10.43 6.52 6.08
C ILE A 289 -9.61 7.10 7.23
N VAL A 290 -9.40 8.42 7.22
CA VAL A 290 -8.61 9.18 8.20
C VAL A 290 -9.47 10.24 8.86
#